data_d1faa51e6d8428dcaf7712f2b825b0f6
#
_entry.id   d1faa51e6d8428dcaf7712f2b825b0f6
#
_cell.length_a   1.000
_cell.length_b   1.000
_cell.length_c   1.000
_cell.angle_alpha   90.00
_cell.angle_beta   90.00
_cell.angle_gamma   90.00
#
_symmetry.space_group_name_H-M   'P 1'
#
loop_
_entity.id
_entity.type
_entity.pdbx_description
1 polymer ?
#
loop_
_entity_poly.entity_id
_entity_poly.type
_entity_poly.pdbx_seq_one_letter_code
_entity_poly.pdbx_strand_id
1 'polypeptide(L)'
;MPADARPAPLVVFLHGGFWRVAFDRTHTGPLATALAAAGFAVCVPEFRRTGQRGGGWPGTFDDVGAAVDMLPALVRDAVGAGWVSDQPALLAGHSAGGHLALWAAARHRLPSDSAWHAPGPRFRGVVALAAVSDLSACYALGLGQGAAGALLGGGPGQHPERYRAADPTLLLPLDRSVRMVHGSADDRVPAGMSHDYVGRACAAGDDAMLDELPGAGHFEVIDPLSSWWPRVQAAFAELAPPASGSA
;
A
#
# COMPACT_ATOMS: atom_id res chain seq x y z
N MET A 1 -23.93 19.80 -0.53
CA MET A 1 -22.81 19.92 0.43
C MET A 1 -23.17 20.99 1.44
N PRO A 2 -22.89 20.82 2.75
CA PRO A 2 -22.80 21.97 3.65
C PRO A 2 -21.83 22.98 3.05
N ALA A 3 -22.11 24.28 3.19
CA ALA A 3 -21.32 25.35 2.56
C ALA A 3 -19.82 25.33 2.93
N ASP A 4 -19.47 24.65 4.04
CA ASP A 4 -18.12 24.55 4.58
C ASP A 4 -17.47 23.15 4.42
N ALA A 5 -18.14 22.22 3.71
CA ALA A 5 -17.60 20.87 3.52
C ALA A 5 -16.45 20.90 2.49
N ARG A 6 -15.27 20.47 2.92
CA ARG A 6 -14.10 20.38 2.04
C ARG A 6 -14.07 19.06 1.32
N PRO A 7 -13.58 19.02 0.05
CA PRO A 7 -13.37 17.75 -0.64
C PRO A 7 -12.41 16.83 0.14
N ALA A 8 -12.82 15.60 0.37
CA ALA A 8 -12.05 14.62 1.12
C ALA A 8 -10.80 14.15 0.33
N PRO A 9 -9.61 14.03 0.95
CA PRO A 9 -8.48 13.37 0.33
C PRO A 9 -8.80 11.92 0.00
N LEU A 10 -8.41 11.46 -1.19
CA LEU A 10 -8.66 10.08 -1.60
C LEU A 10 -7.54 9.15 -1.11
N VAL A 11 -7.91 8.03 -0.52
CA VAL A 11 -7.06 6.90 -0.19
C VAL A 11 -7.48 5.70 -1.05
N VAL A 12 -6.54 5.15 -1.81
CA VAL A 12 -6.68 3.84 -2.45
C VAL A 12 -5.98 2.82 -1.56
N PHE A 13 -6.77 1.99 -0.86
CA PHE A 13 -6.28 1.03 0.12
C PHE A 13 -6.28 -0.40 -0.44
N LEU A 14 -5.11 -1.04 -0.45
CA LEU A 14 -4.93 -2.41 -0.92
C LEU A 14 -4.93 -3.38 0.27
N HIS A 15 -5.79 -4.40 0.20
CA HIS A 15 -5.97 -5.35 1.30
C HIS A 15 -4.84 -6.38 1.40
N GLY A 16 -4.66 -6.95 2.58
CA GLY A 16 -3.71 -8.01 2.87
C GLY A 16 -4.18 -9.42 2.49
N GLY A 17 -3.50 -10.43 3.03
CA GLY A 17 -3.86 -11.85 2.85
C GLY A 17 -2.86 -12.65 2.03
N PHE A 18 -1.58 -12.30 2.06
CA PHE A 18 -0.49 -12.98 1.34
C PHE A 18 -0.80 -13.24 -0.16
N TRP A 19 -1.52 -12.31 -0.79
CA TRP A 19 -1.95 -12.41 -2.20
C TRP A 19 -2.76 -13.67 -2.52
N ARG A 20 -3.41 -14.31 -1.53
CA ARG A 20 -4.14 -15.57 -1.68
C ARG A 20 -5.64 -15.37 -1.79
N VAL A 21 -6.28 -16.19 -2.58
CA VAL A 21 -7.74 -16.18 -2.80
C VAL A 21 -8.57 -16.33 -1.52
N ALA A 22 -8.00 -16.94 -0.48
CA ALA A 22 -8.68 -17.13 0.81
C ALA A 22 -9.04 -15.82 1.55
N PHE A 23 -8.44 -14.70 1.18
CA PHE A 23 -8.64 -13.41 1.84
C PHE A 23 -9.00 -12.35 0.81
N ASP A 24 -10.12 -11.70 1.00
CA ASP A 24 -10.60 -10.59 0.18
C ASP A 24 -10.55 -9.26 0.96
N ARG A 25 -11.06 -8.20 0.33
CA ARG A 25 -11.08 -6.85 0.93
C ARG A 25 -12.00 -6.70 2.14
N THR A 26 -12.90 -7.65 2.41
CA THR A 26 -13.97 -7.51 3.43
C THR A 26 -13.39 -7.23 4.82
N HIS A 27 -12.27 -7.86 5.18
CA HIS A 27 -11.65 -7.67 6.48
C HIS A 27 -11.09 -6.26 6.72
N THR A 28 -10.92 -5.44 5.68
CA THR A 28 -10.47 -4.04 5.80
C THR A 28 -11.61 -3.04 5.93
N GLY A 29 -12.87 -3.51 5.91
CA GLY A 29 -14.06 -2.67 6.04
C GLY A 29 -14.07 -1.76 7.29
N PRO A 30 -13.77 -2.28 8.49
CA PRO A 30 -13.69 -1.46 9.70
C PRO A 30 -12.68 -0.31 9.58
N LEU A 31 -11.46 -0.57 9.09
CA LEU A 31 -10.44 0.45 8.84
C LEU A 31 -10.93 1.49 7.84
N ALA A 32 -11.51 1.05 6.71
CA ALA A 32 -12.00 1.97 5.68
C ALA A 32 -13.10 2.89 6.24
N THR A 33 -13.99 2.35 7.07
CA THR A 33 -15.04 3.12 7.75
C THR A 33 -14.44 4.14 8.73
N ALA A 34 -13.44 3.75 9.50
CA ALA A 34 -12.79 4.65 10.46
C ALA A 34 -12.01 5.77 9.77
N LEU A 35 -11.32 5.48 8.66
CA LEU A 35 -10.68 6.51 7.85
C LEU A 35 -11.71 7.46 7.21
N ALA A 36 -12.86 6.93 6.77
CA ALA A 36 -13.94 7.78 6.25
C ALA A 36 -14.50 8.70 7.33
N ALA A 37 -14.67 8.21 8.57
CA ALA A 37 -15.06 9.03 9.73
C ALA A 37 -13.99 10.10 10.07
N ALA A 38 -12.73 9.82 9.75
CA ALA A 38 -11.61 10.78 9.91
C ALA A 38 -11.50 11.79 8.75
N GLY A 39 -12.43 11.77 7.78
CA GLY A 39 -12.52 12.75 6.70
C GLY A 39 -11.82 12.36 5.40
N PHE A 40 -11.44 11.10 5.22
CA PHE A 40 -10.90 10.60 3.96
C PHE A 40 -12.01 10.00 3.06
N ALA A 41 -11.87 10.12 1.77
CA ALA A 41 -12.57 9.24 0.83
C ALA A 41 -11.73 7.96 0.67
N VAL A 42 -12.33 6.79 0.88
CA VAL A 42 -11.57 5.52 0.85
C VAL A 42 -12.13 4.60 -0.22
N CYS A 43 -11.25 4.09 -1.06
CA CYS A 43 -11.55 3.09 -2.06
C CYS A 43 -10.70 1.84 -1.81
N VAL A 44 -11.35 0.67 -1.73
CA VAL A 44 -10.69 -0.62 -1.50
C VAL A 44 -10.97 -1.53 -2.69
N PRO A 45 -10.10 -1.57 -3.70
CA PRO A 45 -10.28 -2.45 -4.86
C PRO A 45 -10.05 -3.92 -4.51
N GLU A 46 -10.71 -4.80 -5.25
CA GLU A 46 -10.32 -6.20 -5.39
C GLU A 46 -9.30 -6.33 -6.51
N PHE A 47 -8.49 -7.37 -6.42
CA PHE A 47 -7.54 -7.79 -7.44
C PHE A 47 -7.46 -9.32 -7.50
N ARG A 48 -7.11 -9.88 -8.64
CA ARG A 48 -6.89 -11.33 -8.77
C ARG A 48 -5.74 -11.79 -7.88
N ARG A 49 -5.95 -12.89 -7.18
CA ARG A 49 -5.03 -13.43 -6.19
C ARG A 49 -4.59 -14.84 -6.57
N THR A 50 -3.46 -15.28 -6.06
CA THR A 50 -2.98 -16.66 -6.19
C THR A 50 -4.06 -17.66 -5.76
N GLY A 51 -4.35 -18.64 -6.62
CA GLY A 51 -5.47 -19.58 -6.46
C GLY A 51 -6.71 -19.20 -7.29
N GLN A 52 -6.78 -18.01 -7.86
CA GLN A 52 -7.78 -17.62 -8.86
C GLN A 52 -7.23 -17.76 -10.28
N ARG A 53 -8.11 -17.96 -11.25
CA ARG A 53 -7.72 -18.00 -12.67
C ARG A 53 -7.06 -16.66 -13.07
N GLY A 54 -5.82 -16.70 -13.50
CA GLY A 54 -5.03 -15.53 -13.88
C GLY A 54 -4.51 -14.71 -12.70
N GLY A 55 -4.68 -15.17 -11.45
CA GLY A 55 -4.08 -14.53 -10.27
C GLY A 55 -2.60 -14.89 -10.10
N GLY A 56 -1.89 -14.16 -9.27
CA GLY A 56 -0.43 -14.19 -9.21
C GLY A 56 0.21 -13.39 -10.33
N TRP A 57 1.41 -13.78 -10.73
CA TRP A 57 2.12 -13.12 -11.83
C TRP A 57 1.56 -13.53 -13.21
N PRO A 58 1.26 -12.59 -14.14
CA PRO A 58 1.31 -11.13 -13.94
C PRO A 58 -0.01 -10.54 -13.42
N GLY A 59 -1.09 -11.31 -13.36
CA GLY A 59 -2.46 -10.82 -13.26
C GLY A 59 -2.78 -10.03 -11.99
N THR A 60 -2.14 -10.32 -10.85
CA THR A 60 -2.28 -9.49 -9.64
C THR A 60 -1.75 -8.06 -9.90
N PHE A 61 -0.62 -7.95 -10.58
CA PHE A 61 0.01 -6.67 -10.90
C PHE A 61 -0.76 -5.92 -11.99
N ASP A 62 -1.33 -6.63 -12.98
CA ASP A 62 -2.21 -6.05 -14.01
C ASP A 62 -3.42 -5.37 -13.36
N ASP A 63 -4.09 -6.08 -12.44
CA ASP A 63 -5.28 -5.58 -11.78
C ASP A 63 -4.97 -4.39 -10.87
N VAL A 64 -3.90 -4.48 -10.08
CA VAL A 64 -3.49 -3.39 -9.19
C VAL A 64 -3.06 -2.17 -10.00
N GLY A 65 -2.26 -2.37 -11.05
CA GLY A 65 -1.85 -1.27 -11.94
C GLY A 65 -3.06 -0.55 -12.55
N ALA A 66 -4.00 -1.31 -13.12
CA ALA A 66 -5.22 -0.75 -13.67
C ALA A 66 -6.09 -0.04 -12.61
N ALA A 67 -6.25 -0.67 -11.43
CA ALA A 67 -7.04 -0.10 -10.35
C ALA A 67 -6.51 1.25 -9.89
N VAL A 68 -5.20 1.34 -9.59
CA VAL A 68 -4.61 2.60 -9.08
C VAL A 68 -4.61 3.72 -10.15
N ASP A 69 -4.59 3.36 -11.44
CA ASP A 69 -4.65 4.33 -12.54
C ASP A 69 -6.07 4.87 -12.77
N MET A 70 -7.09 4.01 -12.64
CA MET A 70 -8.47 4.35 -12.98
C MET A 70 -9.29 4.87 -11.80
N LEU A 71 -9.11 4.29 -10.61
CA LEU A 71 -9.97 4.56 -9.46
C LEU A 71 -10.04 6.03 -9.05
N PRO A 72 -8.94 6.83 -9.06
CA PRO A 72 -9.05 8.24 -8.68
C PRO A 72 -10.06 9.04 -9.52
N ALA A 73 -10.13 8.76 -10.81
CA ALA A 73 -11.13 9.40 -11.70
C ALA A 73 -12.52 8.81 -11.47
N LEU A 74 -12.64 7.47 -11.47
CA LEU A 74 -13.93 6.79 -11.29
C LEU A 74 -14.62 7.13 -9.97
N VAL A 75 -13.86 7.26 -8.88
CA VAL A 75 -14.43 7.65 -7.58
C VAL A 75 -14.96 9.08 -7.63
N ARG A 76 -14.21 10.04 -8.20
CA ARG A 76 -14.66 11.42 -8.35
C ARG A 76 -15.93 11.51 -9.18
N ASP A 77 -16.01 10.76 -10.28
CA ASP A 77 -17.18 10.73 -11.15
C ASP A 77 -18.39 10.12 -10.44
N ALA A 78 -18.18 9.04 -9.69
CA ALA A 78 -19.26 8.33 -9.00
C ALA A 78 -19.89 9.12 -7.83
N VAL A 79 -19.07 9.87 -7.06
CA VAL A 79 -19.54 10.61 -5.89
C VAL A 79 -19.89 12.07 -6.21
N GLY A 80 -19.51 12.56 -7.38
CA GLY A 80 -19.74 13.92 -7.86
C GLY A 80 -18.64 14.92 -7.50
N ALA A 81 -18.53 15.94 -8.34
CA ALA A 81 -17.52 17.00 -8.18
C ALA A 81 -17.66 17.71 -6.82
N GLY A 82 -16.51 17.91 -6.16
CA GLY A 82 -16.43 18.61 -4.88
C GLY A 82 -16.51 17.72 -3.65
N TRP A 83 -16.87 16.42 -3.75
CA TRP A 83 -16.83 15.51 -2.61
C TRP A 83 -15.45 14.91 -2.35
N VAL A 84 -14.68 14.66 -3.40
CA VAL A 84 -13.33 14.12 -3.35
C VAL A 84 -12.36 15.12 -3.94
N SER A 85 -11.23 15.31 -3.28
CA SER A 85 -10.16 16.21 -3.71
C SER A 85 -9.63 15.81 -5.10
N ASP A 86 -9.28 16.79 -5.91
CA ASP A 86 -8.58 16.64 -7.19
C ASP A 86 -7.07 16.43 -7.02
N GLN A 87 -6.56 16.60 -5.80
CA GLN A 87 -5.17 16.34 -5.47
C GLN A 87 -4.82 14.85 -5.70
N PRO A 88 -3.53 14.52 -5.93
CA PRO A 88 -3.10 13.14 -6.03
C PRO A 88 -3.53 12.31 -4.84
N ALA A 89 -4.04 11.10 -5.09
CA ALA A 89 -4.47 10.17 -4.04
C ALA A 89 -3.28 9.71 -3.18
N LEU A 90 -3.58 9.28 -1.95
CA LEU A 90 -2.66 8.45 -1.15
C LEU A 90 -2.82 6.99 -1.58
N LEU A 91 -1.72 6.28 -1.72
CA LEU A 91 -1.74 4.83 -1.71
C LEU A 91 -1.57 4.31 -0.29
N ALA A 92 -2.31 3.29 0.05
CA ALA A 92 -2.13 2.61 1.33
C ALA A 92 -2.38 1.12 1.19
N GLY A 93 -1.89 0.35 2.15
CA GLY A 93 -2.19 -1.08 2.19
C GLY A 93 -1.63 -1.75 3.42
N HIS A 94 -2.20 -2.93 3.70
CA HIS A 94 -1.82 -3.76 4.83
C HIS A 94 -1.12 -5.03 4.35
N SER A 95 0.00 -5.42 5.00
CA SER A 95 0.66 -6.70 4.74
C SER A 95 1.04 -6.86 3.25
N ALA A 96 0.52 -7.88 2.57
CA ALA A 96 0.61 -8.07 1.12
C ALA A 96 0.06 -6.87 0.32
N GLY A 97 -0.97 -6.18 0.82
CA GLY A 97 -1.48 -4.95 0.21
C GLY A 97 -0.53 -3.77 0.40
N GLY A 98 0.21 -3.73 1.52
CA GLY A 98 1.30 -2.76 1.72
C GLY A 98 2.42 -2.93 0.70
N HIS A 99 2.80 -4.19 0.39
CA HIS A 99 3.69 -4.51 -0.72
C HIS A 99 3.18 -3.91 -2.04
N LEU A 100 1.90 -4.19 -2.39
CA LEU A 100 1.31 -3.74 -3.64
C LEU A 100 1.19 -2.20 -3.71
N ALA A 101 0.98 -1.53 -2.57
CA ALA A 101 0.94 -0.06 -2.50
C ALA A 101 2.34 0.55 -2.77
N LEU A 102 3.38 0.00 -2.14
CA LEU A 102 4.77 0.41 -2.38
C LEU A 102 5.17 0.15 -3.84
N TRP A 103 4.85 -1.03 -4.37
CA TRP A 103 5.11 -1.37 -5.78
C TRP A 103 4.38 -0.42 -6.74
N ALA A 104 3.11 -0.16 -6.51
CA ALA A 104 2.32 0.72 -7.38
C ALA A 104 2.85 2.15 -7.40
N ALA A 105 3.37 2.65 -6.28
CA ALA A 105 4.03 3.95 -6.20
C ALA A 105 5.38 3.98 -6.94
N ALA A 106 6.07 2.83 -7.00
CA ALA A 106 7.39 2.67 -7.63
C ALA A 106 7.35 2.45 -9.15
N ARG A 107 6.16 2.35 -9.78
CA ARG A 107 6.01 1.93 -11.19
C ARG A 107 6.75 2.82 -12.19
N HIS A 108 7.07 4.06 -11.84
CA HIS A 108 7.90 4.95 -12.67
C HIS A 108 9.39 4.50 -12.74
N ARG A 109 9.81 3.59 -11.85
CA ARG A 109 11.15 3.00 -11.83
C ARG A 109 11.26 1.74 -12.70
N LEU A 110 10.12 1.20 -13.15
CA LEU A 110 10.11 0.08 -14.10
C LEU A 110 10.67 0.51 -15.46
N PRO A 111 11.23 -0.42 -16.24
CA PRO A 111 11.63 -0.14 -17.62
C PRO A 111 10.49 0.50 -18.41
N SER A 112 10.79 1.44 -19.30
CA SER A 112 9.79 2.20 -20.07
C SER A 112 8.95 1.34 -21.03
N ASP A 113 9.42 0.16 -21.36
CA ASP A 113 8.72 -0.85 -22.17
C ASP A 113 7.88 -1.84 -21.32
N SER A 114 7.93 -1.71 -19.99
CA SER A 114 7.08 -2.50 -19.10
C SER A 114 5.62 -2.10 -19.26
N ALA A 115 4.73 -3.10 -19.33
CA ALA A 115 3.28 -2.88 -19.37
C ALA A 115 2.73 -2.11 -18.15
N TRP A 116 3.47 -2.11 -17.03
CA TRP A 116 3.09 -1.42 -15.80
C TRP A 116 3.81 -0.09 -15.60
N HIS A 117 4.73 0.29 -16.50
CA HIS A 117 5.41 1.57 -16.37
C HIS A 117 4.40 2.72 -16.33
N ALA A 118 4.59 3.63 -15.38
CA ALA A 118 3.79 4.85 -15.28
C ALA A 118 4.75 6.03 -15.16
N PRO A 119 4.68 7.02 -16.06
CA PRO A 119 5.63 8.14 -16.05
C PRO A 119 5.45 9.01 -14.81
N GLY A 120 6.52 9.16 -14.06
CA GLY A 120 6.59 10.01 -12.87
C GLY A 120 5.77 9.50 -11.68
N PRO A 121 6.04 10.04 -10.50
CA PRO A 121 5.31 9.70 -9.29
C PRO A 121 3.91 10.33 -9.33
N ARG A 122 2.86 9.50 -9.35
CA ARG A 122 1.45 9.89 -9.58
C ARG A 122 0.64 10.05 -8.30
N PHE A 123 1.18 9.61 -7.16
CA PHE A 123 0.51 9.60 -5.87
C PHE A 123 1.17 10.60 -4.93
N ARG A 124 0.44 11.04 -3.93
CA ARG A 124 0.94 11.99 -2.94
C ARG A 124 1.97 11.35 -2.00
N GLY A 125 1.75 10.09 -1.65
CA GLY A 125 2.62 9.30 -0.78
C GLY A 125 2.04 7.93 -0.52
N VAL A 126 2.73 7.14 0.31
CA VAL A 126 2.34 5.78 0.67
C VAL A 126 2.25 5.60 2.18
N VAL A 127 1.13 5.02 2.66
CA VAL A 127 1.01 4.51 4.03
C VAL A 127 1.02 2.98 3.98
N ALA A 128 2.07 2.37 4.53
CA ALA A 128 2.28 0.93 4.48
C ALA A 128 2.18 0.33 5.89
N LEU A 129 1.11 -0.45 6.13
CA LEU A 129 0.79 -1.03 7.44
C LEU A 129 1.28 -2.48 7.47
N ALA A 130 2.23 -2.81 8.37
CA ALA A 130 2.80 -4.15 8.53
C ALA A 130 3.17 -4.80 7.18
N ALA A 131 3.77 -4.02 6.28
CA ALA A 131 3.93 -4.38 4.87
C ALA A 131 4.98 -5.47 4.65
N VAL A 132 4.72 -6.38 3.70
CA VAL A 132 5.75 -7.23 3.10
C VAL A 132 6.54 -6.37 2.12
N SER A 133 7.53 -5.63 2.60
CA SER A 133 8.24 -4.63 1.79
C SER A 133 9.44 -5.17 1.00
N ASP A 134 9.84 -6.43 1.22
CA ASP A 134 10.93 -7.13 0.53
C ASP A 134 10.47 -8.56 0.15
N LEU A 135 10.25 -8.79 -1.14
CA LEU A 135 9.79 -10.10 -1.63
C LEU A 135 10.87 -11.16 -1.57
N SER A 136 12.12 -10.78 -1.73
CA SER A 136 13.25 -11.69 -1.67
C SER A 136 13.44 -12.20 -0.25
N ALA A 137 13.35 -11.32 0.76
CA ALA A 137 13.37 -11.69 2.16
C ALA A 137 12.11 -12.50 2.55
N CYS A 138 10.92 -12.12 2.06
CA CYS A 138 9.69 -12.88 2.26
C CYS A 138 9.81 -14.32 1.75
N TYR A 139 10.43 -14.51 0.58
CA TYR A 139 10.70 -15.84 0.02
C TYR A 139 11.70 -16.63 0.88
N ALA A 140 12.82 -16.01 1.25
CA ALA A 140 13.88 -16.66 2.03
C ALA A 140 13.41 -17.09 3.41
N LEU A 141 12.54 -16.31 4.05
CA LEU A 141 11.92 -16.60 5.36
C LEU A 141 10.72 -17.56 5.25
N GLY A 142 10.28 -17.92 4.05
CA GLY A 142 9.12 -18.80 3.85
C GLY A 142 7.80 -18.21 4.34
N LEU A 143 7.70 -16.87 4.45
CA LEU A 143 6.52 -16.22 5.02
C LEU A 143 5.24 -16.62 4.29
N GLY A 144 4.16 -16.75 5.07
CA GLY A 144 2.86 -17.16 4.53
C GLY A 144 2.94 -18.50 3.80
N GLN A 145 3.78 -19.46 4.26
CA GLN A 145 3.95 -20.76 3.62
C GLN A 145 4.40 -20.66 2.14
N GLY A 146 5.43 -19.86 1.88
CA GLY A 146 5.99 -19.65 0.55
C GLY A 146 5.15 -18.71 -0.36
N ALA A 147 4.43 -17.76 0.23
CA ALA A 147 3.51 -16.89 -0.51
C ALA A 147 4.17 -16.08 -1.62
N ALA A 148 5.39 -15.56 -1.43
CA ALA A 148 6.11 -14.83 -2.47
C ALA A 148 6.45 -15.71 -3.68
N GLY A 149 6.89 -16.96 -3.43
CA GLY A 149 7.10 -17.94 -4.49
C GLY A 149 5.82 -18.29 -5.24
N ALA A 150 4.70 -18.43 -4.53
CA ALA A 150 3.40 -18.69 -5.16
C ALA A 150 2.92 -17.50 -5.99
N LEU A 151 3.14 -16.25 -5.52
CA LEU A 151 2.80 -15.04 -6.25
C LEU A 151 3.59 -14.93 -7.55
N LEU A 152 4.90 -15.16 -7.51
CA LEU A 152 5.81 -14.92 -8.64
C LEU A 152 6.09 -16.19 -9.47
N GLY A 153 5.54 -17.35 -9.08
CA GLY A 153 5.72 -18.62 -9.78
C GLY A 153 7.02 -19.34 -9.49
N GLY A 154 7.79 -18.89 -8.48
CA GLY A 154 9.06 -19.47 -8.06
C GLY A 154 9.92 -18.50 -7.28
N GLY A 155 11.12 -18.91 -6.92
CA GLY A 155 12.06 -18.09 -6.16
C GLY A 155 12.88 -17.09 -7.00
N PRO A 156 13.65 -16.18 -6.35
CA PRO A 156 14.43 -15.16 -7.05
C PRO A 156 15.52 -15.73 -7.94
N GLY A 157 16.02 -16.94 -7.65
CA GLY A 157 16.97 -17.65 -8.53
C GLY A 157 16.34 -18.23 -9.78
N GLN A 158 15.01 -18.50 -9.76
CA GLN A 158 14.27 -19.04 -10.90
C GLN A 158 13.68 -17.93 -11.78
N HIS A 159 13.22 -16.84 -11.17
CA HIS A 159 12.54 -15.72 -11.82
C HIS A 159 13.11 -14.36 -11.41
N PRO A 160 14.43 -14.12 -11.59
CA PRO A 160 15.06 -12.88 -11.13
C PRO A 160 14.44 -11.62 -11.77
N GLU A 161 13.93 -11.74 -13.00
CA GLU A 161 13.25 -10.65 -13.70
C GLU A 161 11.92 -10.26 -13.04
N ARG A 162 11.18 -11.22 -12.49
CA ARG A 162 9.90 -10.96 -11.81
C ARG A 162 10.15 -10.29 -10.46
N TYR A 163 11.16 -10.72 -9.71
CA TYR A 163 11.54 -10.07 -8.47
C TYR A 163 12.03 -8.63 -8.72
N ARG A 164 12.84 -8.40 -9.76
CA ARG A 164 13.25 -7.04 -10.14
C ARG A 164 12.07 -6.13 -10.50
N ALA A 165 11.02 -6.66 -11.08
CA ALA A 165 9.84 -5.90 -11.45
C ALA A 165 8.81 -5.75 -10.32
N ALA A 166 8.82 -6.63 -9.31
CA ALA A 166 7.78 -6.71 -8.29
C ALA A 166 8.25 -6.31 -6.88
N ASP A 167 9.54 -6.41 -6.57
CA ASP A 167 10.08 -6.15 -5.24
C ASP A 167 10.30 -4.65 -5.02
N PRO A 168 9.57 -4.00 -4.07
CA PRO A 168 9.68 -2.56 -3.86
C PRO A 168 11.09 -2.12 -3.43
N THR A 169 11.87 -2.98 -2.77
CA THR A 169 13.24 -2.63 -2.37
C THR A 169 14.16 -2.45 -3.56
N LEU A 170 13.86 -3.11 -4.69
CA LEU A 170 14.63 -3.02 -5.93
C LEU A 170 14.18 -1.87 -6.84
N LEU A 171 13.10 -1.19 -6.46
CA LEU A 171 12.50 -0.07 -7.20
C LEU A 171 12.67 1.28 -6.48
N LEU A 172 13.52 1.36 -5.47
CA LEU A 172 13.84 2.61 -4.79
C LEU A 172 14.72 3.53 -5.67
N PRO A 173 14.65 4.88 -5.54
CA PRO A 173 13.72 5.62 -4.68
C PRO A 173 12.30 5.69 -5.26
N LEU A 174 11.30 5.90 -4.36
CA LEU A 174 9.91 6.15 -4.75
C LEU A 174 9.67 7.60 -5.20
N ASP A 175 10.58 8.53 -4.86
CA ASP A 175 10.42 9.97 -5.05
C ASP A 175 9.16 10.54 -4.39
N ARG A 176 8.68 9.89 -3.31
CA ARG A 176 7.51 10.25 -2.52
C ARG A 176 7.69 9.89 -1.05
N SER A 177 6.95 10.61 -0.20
CA SER A 177 6.93 10.32 1.23
C SER A 177 6.30 8.96 1.52
N VAL A 178 6.95 8.18 2.39
CA VAL A 178 6.50 6.88 2.87
C VAL A 178 6.33 6.92 4.38
N ARG A 179 5.17 6.51 4.87
CA ARG A 179 4.91 6.30 6.29
C ARG A 179 4.61 4.83 6.50
N MET A 180 5.50 4.15 7.20
CA MET A 180 5.30 2.75 7.58
C MET A 180 4.85 2.70 9.04
N VAL A 181 3.88 1.84 9.34
CA VAL A 181 3.45 1.54 10.72
C VAL A 181 3.53 0.04 10.90
N HIS A 182 4.25 -0.43 11.93
CA HIS A 182 4.48 -1.84 12.15
C HIS A 182 4.47 -2.19 13.64
N GLY A 183 3.83 -3.29 13.99
CA GLY A 183 3.83 -3.79 15.35
C GLY A 183 5.13 -4.53 15.69
N SER A 184 5.77 -4.24 16.84
CA SER A 184 7.02 -4.91 17.22
C SER A 184 6.85 -6.39 17.60
N ALA A 185 5.61 -6.82 17.89
CA ALA A 185 5.27 -8.22 18.17
C ALA A 185 4.56 -8.91 17.00
N ASP A 186 4.74 -8.39 15.77
CA ASP A 186 4.17 -9.01 14.56
C ASP A 186 4.76 -10.41 14.32
N ASP A 187 3.90 -11.42 14.37
CA ASP A 187 4.23 -12.84 14.20
C ASP A 187 4.05 -13.34 12.76
N ARG A 188 3.61 -12.47 11.83
CA ARG A 188 3.35 -12.78 10.42
C ARG A 188 4.40 -12.20 9.50
N VAL A 189 4.74 -10.94 9.71
CA VAL A 189 5.74 -10.19 8.95
C VAL A 189 6.69 -9.54 9.95
N PRO A 190 7.97 -9.93 10.01
CA PRO A 190 8.90 -9.35 10.97
C PRO A 190 9.04 -7.82 10.80
N ALA A 191 8.95 -7.05 11.89
CA ALA A 191 9.11 -5.59 11.87
C ALA A 191 10.47 -5.13 11.30
N GLY A 192 11.50 -5.98 11.42
CA GLY A 192 12.81 -5.77 10.78
C GLY A 192 12.75 -5.53 9.27
N MET A 193 11.74 -6.11 8.59
CA MET A 193 11.53 -5.86 7.16
C MET A 193 11.18 -4.40 6.87
N SER A 194 10.38 -3.76 7.73
CA SER A 194 10.08 -2.33 7.62
C SER A 194 11.26 -1.45 8.00
N HIS A 195 12.06 -1.82 9.00
CA HIS A 195 13.30 -1.12 9.33
C HIS A 195 14.27 -1.11 8.14
N ASP A 196 14.49 -2.28 7.54
CA ASP A 196 15.40 -2.42 6.40
C ASP A 196 14.92 -1.61 5.18
N TYR A 197 13.61 -1.63 4.92
CA TYR A 197 13.02 -0.86 3.82
C TYR A 197 13.21 0.65 4.04
N VAL A 198 12.86 1.18 5.21
CA VAL A 198 13.01 2.61 5.53
C VAL A 198 14.47 3.03 5.46
N GLY A 199 15.39 2.21 6.01
CA GLY A 199 16.82 2.48 5.91
C GLY A 199 17.31 2.60 4.45
N ARG A 200 16.88 1.68 3.57
CA ARG A 200 17.22 1.72 2.13
C ARG A 200 16.57 2.89 1.42
N ALA A 201 15.31 3.20 1.72
CA ALA A 201 14.58 4.30 1.12
C ALA A 201 15.22 5.66 1.46
N CYS A 202 15.55 5.89 2.75
CA CYS A 202 16.27 7.09 3.19
C CYS A 202 17.66 7.19 2.54
N ALA A 203 18.39 6.09 2.44
CA ALA A 203 19.70 6.06 1.77
C ALA A 203 19.60 6.37 0.26
N ALA A 204 18.45 6.05 -0.36
CA ALA A 204 18.13 6.39 -1.75
C ALA A 204 17.61 7.82 -1.93
N GLY A 205 17.34 8.57 -0.84
CA GLY A 205 16.89 9.95 -0.86
C GLY A 205 15.38 10.16 -0.63
N ASP A 206 14.64 9.11 -0.33
CA ASP A 206 13.21 9.22 -0.02
C ASP A 206 12.96 9.77 1.40
N ASP A 207 11.87 10.52 1.57
CA ASP A 207 11.28 10.84 2.88
C ASP A 207 10.50 9.63 3.40
N ALA A 208 11.20 8.71 4.08
CA ALA A 208 10.60 7.50 4.63
C ALA A 208 10.74 7.46 6.16
N MET A 209 9.65 7.10 6.85
CA MET A 209 9.61 6.98 8.31
C MET A 209 8.91 5.69 8.71
N LEU A 210 9.38 5.08 9.81
CA LEU A 210 8.73 3.97 10.49
C LEU A 210 8.21 4.40 11.85
N ASP A 211 6.93 4.16 12.08
CA ASP A 211 6.31 4.19 13.39
C ASP A 211 6.15 2.76 13.90
N GLU A 212 7.10 2.31 14.72
CA GLU A 212 7.04 0.99 15.37
C GLU A 212 6.17 1.05 16.62
N LEU A 213 5.16 0.17 16.69
CA LEU A 213 4.17 0.11 17.77
C LEU A 213 4.58 -0.97 18.79
N PRO A 214 5.05 -0.59 19.99
CA PRO A 214 5.56 -1.56 20.95
C PRO A 214 4.51 -2.58 21.40
N GLY A 215 4.77 -3.87 21.19
CA GLY A 215 3.89 -4.96 21.59
C GLY A 215 2.65 -5.17 20.70
N ALA A 216 2.43 -4.34 19.68
CA ALA A 216 1.37 -4.59 18.70
C ALA A 216 1.73 -5.76 17.79
N GLY A 217 0.73 -6.56 17.41
CA GLY A 217 0.85 -7.64 16.42
C GLY A 217 0.48 -7.19 15.02
N HIS A 218 0.23 -8.17 14.15
CA HIS A 218 0.01 -7.93 12.71
C HIS A 218 -1.29 -7.20 12.38
N PHE A 219 -2.34 -7.40 13.17
CA PHE A 219 -3.67 -6.91 12.85
C PHE A 219 -4.07 -5.64 13.61
N GLU A 220 -3.39 -5.31 14.71
CA GLU A 220 -3.65 -4.10 15.48
C GLU A 220 -3.45 -2.82 14.68
N VAL A 221 -2.60 -2.87 13.64
CA VAL A 221 -2.38 -1.74 12.71
C VAL A 221 -3.55 -1.46 11.77
N ILE A 222 -4.52 -2.39 11.69
CA ILE A 222 -5.75 -2.21 10.90
C ILE A 222 -7.03 -2.27 11.73
N ASP A 223 -6.91 -2.42 13.04
CA ASP A 223 -8.04 -2.44 13.95
C ASP A 223 -8.32 -1.04 14.53
N PRO A 224 -9.44 -0.39 14.14
CA PRO A 224 -9.82 0.91 14.69
C PRO A 224 -10.14 0.90 16.20
N LEU A 225 -10.34 -0.27 16.79
CA LEU A 225 -10.56 -0.42 18.22
C LEU A 225 -9.24 -0.62 19.00
N SER A 226 -8.14 -0.80 18.31
CA SER A 226 -6.81 -0.88 18.90
C SER A 226 -6.43 0.44 19.58
N SER A 227 -5.75 0.37 20.73
CA SER A 227 -5.14 1.54 21.38
C SER A 227 -4.10 2.24 20.49
N TRP A 228 -3.62 1.58 19.44
CA TRP A 228 -2.66 2.10 18.46
C TRP A 228 -3.30 2.87 17.32
N TRP A 229 -4.63 2.80 17.17
CA TRP A 229 -5.34 3.46 16.07
C TRP A 229 -5.01 4.95 15.88
N PRO A 230 -4.88 5.78 16.94
CA PRO A 230 -4.49 7.20 16.77
C PRO A 230 -3.14 7.37 16.06
N ARG A 231 -2.17 6.48 16.27
CA ARG A 231 -0.86 6.53 15.60
C ARG A 231 -0.99 6.10 14.12
N VAL A 232 -1.79 5.08 13.85
CA VAL A 232 -2.10 4.68 12.46
C VAL A 232 -2.77 5.84 11.72
N GLN A 233 -3.78 6.46 12.33
CA GLN A 233 -4.49 7.61 11.76
C GLN A 233 -3.55 8.80 11.49
N ALA A 234 -2.60 9.05 12.39
CA ALA A 234 -1.60 10.11 12.23
C ALA A 234 -0.76 9.94 10.96
N ALA A 235 -0.36 8.70 10.62
CA ALA A 235 0.39 8.42 9.39
C ALA A 235 -0.38 8.84 8.11
N PHE A 236 -1.70 8.67 8.09
CA PHE A 236 -2.53 9.18 6.99
C PHE A 236 -2.64 10.71 7.01
N ALA A 237 -2.82 11.31 8.19
CA ALA A 237 -2.96 12.75 8.35
C ALA A 237 -1.70 13.51 7.94
N GLU A 238 -0.52 12.99 8.23
CA GLU A 238 0.78 13.58 7.84
C GLU A 238 0.93 13.70 6.32
N LEU A 239 0.40 12.74 5.56
CA LEU A 239 0.46 12.74 4.11
C LEU A 239 -0.77 13.37 3.46
N ALA A 240 -1.80 13.71 4.22
CA ALA A 240 -2.96 14.44 3.70
C ALA A 240 -2.56 15.87 3.24
N PRO A 241 -3.26 16.45 2.25
CA PRO A 241 -3.03 17.85 1.92
C PRO A 241 -3.32 18.73 3.15
N PRO A 242 -2.53 19.77 3.37
CA PRO A 242 -2.79 20.70 4.46
C PRO A 242 -4.21 21.25 4.35
N ALA A 243 -4.87 21.42 5.49
CA ALA A 243 -6.15 22.09 5.52
C ALA A 243 -5.97 23.48 4.90
N SER A 244 -6.51 23.70 3.70
CA SER A 244 -6.44 25.01 3.03
C SER A 244 -7.15 26.03 3.90
N GLY A 245 -6.38 26.93 4.53
CA GLY A 245 -6.93 27.97 5.41
C GLY A 245 -5.99 28.44 6.50
N SER A 246 -4.75 28.80 6.15
CA SER A 246 -3.93 29.75 6.91
C SER A 246 -3.00 30.46 5.93
N ALA A 247 -3.56 31.42 5.26
CA ALA A 247 -2.83 32.52 4.66
C ALA A 247 -3.48 33.81 5.14
#